data_d99d3153e10ca30fb677624053018d99
#
_entry.id   d99d3153e10ca30fb677624053018d99
#
_cell.length_a   1.000
_cell.length_b   1.000
_cell.length_c   1.000
_cell.angle_alpha   90.00
_cell.angle_beta   90.00
_cell.angle_gamma   90.00
#
_symmetry.space_group_name_H-M   'P 1'
#
loop_
_entity.id
_entity.type
_entity.pdbx_description
1 polymer ?
#
loop_
_entity_poly.entity_id
_entity_poly.type
_entity_poly.pdbx_seq_one_letter_code
_entity_poly.pdbx_strand_id
1 'polypeptide(L)'
;MAAVSDDEPITFRGRPLGSSFRRRVVTIAPGRARLYDAAEWRDALVVVEQGEVHLECRAGGFRPFVRGAVLWLTGLPLRALHNRGPEPAVLVAVWRSASAGPDAP
;
A
#
# COMPACT_ATOMS: atom_id res chain seq x y z
N MET A 1 -16.14 -4.50 8.87
CA MET A 1 -15.70 -4.94 7.57
C MET A 1 -15.03 -6.30 7.66
N ALA A 2 -15.36 -7.17 6.76
CA ALA A 2 -14.80 -8.51 6.79
C ALA A 2 -13.32 -8.47 6.44
N ALA A 3 -12.57 -9.34 7.04
CA ALA A 3 -11.18 -9.48 6.67
C ALA A 3 -11.12 -10.03 5.26
N VAL A 4 -10.19 -9.53 4.51
CA VAL A 4 -10.01 -9.94 3.13
C VAL A 4 -8.58 -10.41 3.00
N SER A 5 -8.39 -11.54 2.37
CA SER A 5 -7.04 -12.03 2.19
C SER A 5 -6.39 -11.34 1.01
N ASP A 6 -5.07 -11.42 0.96
CA ASP A 6 -4.33 -10.95 -0.18
C ASP A 6 -4.83 -11.68 -1.40
N ASP A 7 -4.76 -11.07 -2.52
CA ASP A 7 -5.13 -11.66 -3.81
C ASP A 7 -6.61 -11.88 -4.01
N GLU A 8 -7.44 -11.52 -3.05
CA GLU A 8 -8.86 -11.63 -3.31
C GLU A 8 -9.30 -10.51 -4.24
N PRO A 9 -10.23 -10.79 -5.14
CA PRO A 9 -10.74 -9.72 -5.98
C PRO A 9 -11.47 -8.69 -5.16
N ILE A 10 -11.39 -7.46 -5.60
CA ILE A 10 -12.11 -6.37 -4.99
C ILE A 10 -13.55 -6.44 -5.45
N THR A 11 -14.47 -6.19 -4.54
CA THR A 11 -15.88 -6.18 -4.89
C THR A 11 -16.45 -4.78 -4.70
N PHE A 12 -17.51 -4.53 -5.42
CA PHE A 12 -18.22 -3.27 -5.32
C PHE A 12 -19.70 -3.60 -5.41
N ARG A 13 -20.46 -3.25 -4.38
CA ARG A 13 -21.88 -3.58 -4.30
C ARG A 13 -22.15 -5.05 -4.50
N GLY A 14 -21.32 -5.89 -3.91
CA GLY A 14 -21.49 -7.33 -3.99
C GLY A 14 -21.07 -7.93 -5.31
N ARG A 15 -20.53 -7.13 -6.20
CA ARG A 15 -20.03 -7.63 -7.47
C ARG A 15 -18.53 -7.53 -7.52
N PRO A 16 -17.85 -8.50 -8.08
CA PRO A 16 -16.41 -8.37 -8.26
C PRO A 16 -16.14 -7.27 -9.27
N LEU A 17 -15.17 -6.43 -8.96
CA LEU A 17 -14.72 -5.42 -9.89
C LEU A 17 -13.90 -6.04 -11.00
N GLY A 18 -13.77 -7.33 -10.98
CA GLY A 18 -13.02 -8.04 -11.97
C GLY A 18 -11.76 -8.60 -11.40
N SER A 19 -11.23 -9.58 -12.09
CA SER A 19 -10.00 -10.22 -11.67
C SER A 19 -8.79 -9.37 -11.99
N SER A 20 -9.00 -8.20 -12.58
CA SER A 20 -7.86 -7.36 -12.96
C SER A 20 -7.30 -6.53 -11.82
N PHE A 21 -7.92 -6.56 -10.66
CA PHE A 21 -7.42 -5.84 -9.50
C PHE A 21 -6.89 -6.82 -8.47
N ARG A 22 -5.80 -6.41 -7.85
CA ARG A 22 -5.18 -7.18 -6.78
C ARG A 22 -4.98 -6.30 -5.58
N ARG A 23 -4.87 -6.93 -4.42
CA ARG A 23 -4.55 -6.17 -3.22
C ARG A 23 -3.56 -6.96 -2.38
N ARG A 24 -2.78 -6.24 -1.65
CA ARG A 24 -1.80 -6.82 -0.75
C ARG A 24 -1.81 -6.06 0.55
N VAL A 25 -1.63 -6.76 1.64
CA VAL A 25 -1.52 -6.15 2.95
C VAL A 25 -0.07 -6.19 3.37
N VAL A 26 0.45 -5.04 3.77
CA VAL A 26 1.82 -4.92 4.26
C VAL A 26 1.74 -4.42 5.69
N THR A 27 2.37 -5.15 6.61
CA THR A 27 2.40 -4.76 8.00
C THR A 27 3.82 -4.40 8.40
N ILE A 28 3.98 -3.25 9.02
CA ILE A 28 5.27 -2.82 9.54
C ILE A 28 5.15 -2.76 11.04
N ALA A 29 5.92 -3.59 11.73
CA ALA A 29 5.87 -3.64 13.19
C ALA A 29 6.39 -2.33 13.78
N PRO A 30 5.96 -2.01 15.02
CA PRO A 30 6.43 -0.80 15.67
C PRO A 30 7.96 -0.76 15.74
N GLY A 31 8.53 0.39 15.42
CA GLY A 31 9.97 0.57 15.46
C GLY A 31 10.71 -0.01 14.27
N ARG A 32 9.99 -0.55 13.30
CA ARG A 32 10.63 -1.17 12.15
C ARG A 32 10.49 -0.29 10.92
N ALA A 33 11.26 -0.64 9.90
CA ALA A 33 11.22 0.05 8.62
C ALA A 33 11.26 -0.95 7.48
N ARG A 34 10.68 -0.55 6.35
CA ARG A 34 10.71 -1.33 5.14
C ARG A 34 11.33 -0.46 4.06
N LEU A 35 12.37 -0.95 3.43
CA LEU A 35 12.99 -0.17 2.37
C LEU A 35 12.01 0.05 1.25
N TYR A 36 12.05 1.24 0.67
CA TYR A 36 11.17 1.55 -0.43
C TYR A 36 11.73 0.90 -1.70
N ASP A 37 10.88 0.11 -2.35
CA ASP A 37 11.21 -0.52 -3.60
C ASP A 37 10.18 -0.04 -4.61
N ALA A 38 10.61 0.74 -5.57
CA ALA A 38 9.68 1.35 -6.53
C ALA A 38 8.86 0.30 -7.26
N ALA A 39 9.45 -0.85 -7.54
CA ALA A 39 8.72 -1.90 -8.25
C ALA A 39 7.59 -2.46 -7.40
N GLU A 40 7.79 -2.52 -6.11
CA GLU A 40 6.79 -3.08 -5.20
C GLU A 40 5.52 -2.22 -5.18
N TRP A 41 5.69 -0.91 -5.29
CA TRP A 41 4.57 0.02 -5.13
C TRP A 41 4.10 0.64 -6.43
N ARG A 42 4.64 0.16 -7.54
CA ARG A 42 4.30 0.74 -8.84
C ARG A 42 2.81 0.61 -9.11
N ASP A 43 2.20 1.74 -9.44
CA ASP A 43 0.77 1.82 -9.79
C ASP A 43 -0.15 1.34 -8.70
N ALA A 44 0.30 1.35 -7.46
CA ALA A 44 -0.52 0.94 -6.34
C ALA A 44 -1.09 2.15 -5.61
N LEU A 45 -2.36 2.04 -5.29
CA LEU A 45 -3.02 2.96 -4.38
C LEU A 45 -2.88 2.35 -3.00
N VAL A 46 -2.40 3.11 -2.05
CA VAL A 46 -2.10 2.59 -0.72
C VAL A 46 -2.95 3.29 0.32
N VAL A 47 -3.57 2.52 1.19
CA VAL A 47 -4.39 3.05 2.26
C VAL A 47 -3.77 2.66 3.59
N VAL A 48 -3.62 3.62 4.49
CA VAL A 48 -3.18 3.32 5.85
C VAL A 48 -4.41 2.84 6.61
N GLU A 49 -4.47 1.53 6.83
CA GLU A 49 -5.63 0.91 7.49
C GLU A 49 -5.54 1.01 8.99
N GLN A 50 -4.33 0.97 9.53
CA GLN A 50 -4.14 0.95 10.96
C GLN A 50 -2.78 1.55 11.27
N GLY A 51 -2.68 2.21 12.42
CA GLY A 51 -1.42 2.78 12.87
C GLY A 51 -1.03 4.00 12.06
N GLU A 52 0.27 4.21 11.93
CA GLU A 52 0.79 5.34 11.17
C GLU A 52 2.06 4.92 10.47
N VAL A 53 2.32 5.55 9.35
CA VAL A 53 3.53 5.29 8.59
C VAL A 53 4.26 6.61 8.37
N HIS A 54 5.57 6.58 8.42
CA HIS A 54 6.41 7.74 8.21
C HIS A 54 7.26 7.48 7.00
N LEU A 55 7.08 8.29 5.97
CA LEU A 55 7.83 8.11 4.73
C LEU A 55 9.13 8.88 4.84
N GLU A 56 10.23 8.18 4.70
CA GLU A 56 11.55 8.81 4.71
C GLU A 56 11.92 9.20 3.29
N CYS A 57 12.19 10.48 3.07
CA CYS A 57 12.55 10.99 1.76
C CYS A 57 14.05 10.86 1.54
N ARG A 58 14.46 10.64 0.30
CA ARG A 58 15.89 10.56 -0.02
C ARG A 58 16.64 11.82 0.32
N ALA A 59 15.97 12.94 0.17
CA ALA A 59 16.58 14.24 0.48
C ALA A 59 16.64 14.48 1.98
N GLY A 60 16.12 13.58 2.78
CA GLY A 60 16.04 13.74 4.22
C GLY A 60 14.65 14.12 4.65
N GLY A 61 14.37 13.91 5.94
CA GLY A 61 13.08 14.25 6.48
C GLY A 61 12.07 13.11 6.39
N PHE A 62 11.06 13.22 7.21
CA PHE A 62 10.00 12.24 7.32
C PHE A 62 8.66 12.92 7.15
N ARG A 63 7.70 12.20 6.53
CA ARG A 63 6.34 12.70 6.39
C ARG A 63 5.39 11.67 6.98
N PRO A 64 4.66 12.04 8.02
CA PRO A 64 3.77 11.10 8.69
C PRO A 64 2.40 11.02 8.01
N PHE A 65 1.85 9.83 8.01
CA PHE A 65 0.50 9.59 7.53
C PHE A 65 -0.19 8.66 8.49
N VAL A 66 -1.40 9.02 8.87
CA VAL A 66 -2.12 8.26 9.87
C VAL A 66 -3.24 7.47 9.22
N ARG A 67 -3.89 6.64 10.02
CA ARG A 67 -5.00 5.83 9.58
C ARG A 67 -5.99 6.65 8.76
N GLY A 68 -6.40 6.10 7.64
CA GLY A 68 -7.31 6.75 6.72
C GLY A 68 -6.62 7.46 5.58
N ALA A 69 -5.31 7.68 5.67
CA ALA A 69 -4.60 8.35 4.59
C ALA A 69 -4.53 7.47 3.36
N VAL A 70 -4.62 8.09 2.21
CA VAL A 70 -4.50 7.42 0.93
C VAL A 70 -3.26 7.96 0.24
N LEU A 71 -2.38 7.06 -0.17
CA LEU A 71 -1.07 7.44 -0.70
C LEU A 71 -0.88 6.88 -2.10
N TRP A 72 -0.15 7.65 -2.89
CA TRP A 72 0.30 7.19 -4.20
C TRP A 72 1.82 7.26 -4.17
N LEU A 73 2.45 6.08 -4.04
CA LEU A 73 3.89 6.03 -3.82
C LEU A 73 4.72 5.91 -5.09
N THR A 74 4.06 5.76 -6.23
CA THR A 74 4.75 5.61 -7.50
C THR A 74 5.58 6.84 -7.81
N GLY A 75 6.84 6.60 -8.09
CA GLY A 75 7.71 7.69 -8.55
C GLY A 75 8.18 8.65 -7.48
N LEU A 76 7.85 8.40 -6.22
CA LEU A 76 8.30 9.29 -5.16
C LEU A 76 9.75 9.00 -4.80
N PRO A 77 10.51 10.04 -4.47
CA PRO A 77 11.91 9.85 -4.08
C PRO A 77 12.02 9.43 -2.63
N LEU A 78 11.61 8.22 -2.33
CA LEU A 78 11.58 7.69 -0.98
C LEU A 78 12.74 6.74 -0.74
N ARG A 79 13.17 6.68 0.52
CA ARG A 79 14.18 5.74 0.96
C ARG A 79 13.54 4.56 1.68
N ALA A 80 12.59 4.83 2.56
CA ALA A 80 12.00 3.77 3.36
C ALA A 80 10.66 4.22 3.95
N LEU A 81 9.88 3.22 4.36
CA LEU A 81 8.65 3.45 5.10
C LEU A 81 8.90 2.98 6.52
N HIS A 82 8.67 3.84 7.48
CA HIS A 82 8.94 3.54 8.89
C HIS A 82 7.65 3.49 9.69
N ASN A 83 7.64 2.66 10.71
CA ASN A 83 6.60 2.73 11.71
C ASN A 83 7.25 3.25 13.00
N ARG A 84 7.03 4.51 13.29
CA ARG A 84 7.58 5.16 14.49
C ARG A 84 6.54 5.26 15.59
N GLY A 85 5.37 4.67 15.38
CA GLY A 85 4.31 4.69 16.35
C GLY A 85 4.31 3.45 17.23
N PRO A 86 3.38 3.38 18.16
CA PRO A 86 3.34 2.29 19.14
C PRO A 86 2.58 1.05 18.66
N GLU A 87 1.87 1.13 17.54
CA GLU A 87 1.07 0.03 17.05
C GLU A 87 1.59 -0.42 15.69
N PRO A 88 1.24 -1.64 15.26
CA PRO A 88 1.57 -2.05 13.90
C PRO A 88 0.96 -1.09 12.88
N ALA A 89 1.70 -0.81 11.84
CA ALA A 89 1.18 -0.04 10.72
C ALA A 89 0.73 -1.02 9.66
N VAL A 90 -0.53 -0.94 9.27
CA VAL A 90 -1.10 -1.84 8.28
C VAL A 90 -1.44 -1.03 7.05
N LEU A 91 -0.79 -1.37 5.94
CA LEU A 91 -0.99 -0.70 4.67
C LEU A 91 -1.67 -1.66 3.71
N VAL A 92 -2.69 -1.20 3.03
CA VAL A 92 -3.36 -2.01 2.03
C VAL A 92 -3.07 -1.39 0.67
N ALA A 93 -2.40 -2.14 -0.17
CA ALA A 93 -2.07 -1.69 -1.51
C ALA A 93 -2.98 -2.36 -2.52
N VAL A 94 -3.50 -1.56 -3.44
CA VAL A 94 -4.41 -2.04 -4.48
C VAL A 94 -3.84 -1.59 -5.81
N TRP A 95 -3.73 -2.52 -6.75
CA TRP A 95 -3.25 -2.17 -8.07
C TRP A 95 -3.93 -3.04 -9.12
N ARG A 96 -3.84 -2.60 -10.36
CA ARG A 96 -4.36 -3.37 -11.46
C ARG A 96 -3.37 -4.49 -11.80
N SER A 97 -3.89 -5.68 -11.94
CA SER A 97 -3.06 -6.81 -12.30
C SER A 97 -2.63 -6.68 -13.74
N ALA A 98 -1.33 -6.75 -13.96
CA ALA A 98 -0.82 -6.60 -15.30
C ALA A 98 -1.26 -7.72 -16.21
N SER A 99 -1.44 -8.88 -15.65
CA SER A 99 -1.80 -10.01 -16.46
C SER A 99 -3.23 -9.97 -16.92
N ALA A 100 -4.02 -9.12 -16.34
CA ALA A 100 -5.40 -9.10 -16.68
C ALA A 100 -5.63 -8.33 -17.94
N GLY A 101 -4.70 -7.59 -18.32
CA GLY A 101 -5.00 -6.75 -19.41
C GLY A 101 -4.69 -7.40 -20.68
N PRO A 102 -5.63 -7.79 -21.39
CA PRO A 102 -5.37 -8.03 -22.79
C PRO A 102 -5.01 -6.74 -23.43
N ASP A 103 -5.48 -5.76 -22.89
CA ASP A 103 -5.02 -4.50 -23.25
C ASP A 103 -3.65 -4.31 -22.75
N ALA A 104 -3.28 -5.13 -21.96
CA ALA A 104 -1.91 -5.11 -21.71
C ALA A 104 -1.35 -5.25 -23.05
N PRO A 105 -0.88 -4.38 -23.49
CA PRO A 105 -0.46 -4.35 -24.87
C PRO A 105 0.54 -5.39 -25.16
#